data_9bca0d8980caa66f2b9a11fd11fcda40
#
_entry.id   9bca0d8980caa66f2b9a11fd11fcda40
#
_cell.length_a   1.000
_cell.length_b   1.000
_cell.length_c   1.000
_cell.angle_alpha   90.00
_cell.angle_beta   90.00
_cell.angle_gamma   90.00
#
_symmetry.space_group_name_H-M   'P 1'
#
loop_
_entity.id
_entity.type
_entity.pdbx_description
1 polymer ?
#
loop_
_entity_poly.entity_id
_entity_poly.type
_entity_poly.pdbx_seq_one_letter_code
_entity_poly.pdbx_strand_id
1 'polypeptide(L)'
;MAMLIVGLMSGTSLDGVDAVLARCTPAGGSGPAVHPHDPAASATAPGTDSAPAHAIQTLAHASLPLPTGLHDELLALNRPGGHDELHRAALAANALARLYAEACHSLLAQTGLTAARIHAIGAHGQTVRHRPGAQAGSLADPTGYTLQLNNPALLAELTGIAVVADFRSRDIAAGGQGAPLVPAFHQQVFGLPGTDTAVLNLGGIANLTLLPADGEPVLGFDTGPANALMDAWTQRHTGRPYDAGGQWAASGQVHAGLLQALAAEPFFRQPPPKSTGRDLFHDAWLQPHLSAFQGLAPADVQATLLELTAYTATQALARHLPACRRLLVCGGGALNTQLMLRLDAQLEAAGVAARVQSLSLIHI
;
A
#
# COMPACT_ATOMS: atom_id res chain seq x y z
N MET A 1 14.33 -4.19 25.24
CA MET A 1 13.07 -3.91 25.93
C MET A 1 11.97 -3.88 24.90
N ALA A 2 10.84 -4.56 25.11
CA ALA A 2 9.73 -4.53 24.14
C ALA A 2 9.05 -3.15 24.16
N MET A 3 8.76 -2.61 22.97
CA MET A 3 8.05 -1.34 22.80
C MET A 3 6.60 -1.61 22.41
N LEU A 4 5.67 -0.82 22.97
CA LEU A 4 4.27 -0.80 22.53
C LEU A 4 4.07 0.41 21.62
N ILE A 5 3.64 0.18 20.39
CA ILE A 5 3.48 1.21 19.37
C ILE A 5 2.09 1.11 18.78
N VAL A 6 1.45 2.24 18.56
CA VAL A 6 0.22 2.34 17.77
C VAL A 6 0.57 2.79 16.36
N GLY A 7 0.08 2.09 15.36
CA GLY A 7 0.12 2.50 13.95
C GLY A 7 -1.26 2.97 13.50
N LEU A 8 -1.33 4.10 12.81
CA LEU A 8 -2.55 4.69 12.27
C LEU A 8 -2.41 4.92 10.76
N MET A 9 -3.36 4.43 10.01
CA MET A 9 -3.39 4.55 8.55
C MET A 9 -4.76 5.00 8.07
N SER A 10 -4.77 5.89 7.08
CA SER A 10 -5.92 6.19 6.24
C SER A 10 -5.48 6.00 4.79
N GLY A 11 -6.10 5.04 4.11
CA GLY A 11 -5.74 4.65 2.76
C GLY A 11 -6.34 5.56 1.68
N THR A 12 -5.84 5.42 0.45
CA THR A 12 -6.36 6.16 -0.72
C THR A 12 -7.76 5.69 -1.16
N SER A 13 -8.24 4.56 -0.64
CA SER A 13 -9.62 4.09 -0.80
C SER A 13 -10.64 5.00 -0.14
N LEU A 14 -10.25 5.71 0.95
CA LEU A 14 -11.12 6.61 1.73
C LEU A 14 -12.30 5.90 2.43
N ASP A 15 -12.20 4.62 2.70
CA ASP A 15 -13.23 3.82 3.39
C ASP A 15 -13.18 3.98 4.91
N GLY A 16 -12.01 4.26 5.47
CA GLY A 16 -11.87 4.42 6.91
C GLY A 16 -10.46 4.71 7.37
N VAL A 17 -10.29 4.66 8.68
CA VAL A 17 -8.99 4.66 9.34
C VAL A 17 -8.78 3.31 10.02
N ASP A 18 -7.59 2.75 9.84
CA ASP A 18 -7.14 1.55 10.52
C ASP A 18 -6.13 1.90 11.60
N ALA A 19 -6.27 1.24 12.74
CA ALA A 19 -5.41 1.38 13.89
C ALA A 19 -4.96 0.01 14.40
N VAL A 20 -3.68 -0.12 14.68
CA VAL A 20 -3.08 -1.35 15.22
C VAL A 20 -2.25 -1.01 16.45
N LEU A 21 -2.44 -1.73 17.54
CA LEU A 21 -1.53 -1.74 18.67
C LEU A 21 -0.62 -2.95 18.57
N ALA A 22 0.68 -2.72 18.46
CA ALA A 22 1.68 -3.77 18.32
C ALA A 22 2.73 -3.74 19.44
N ARG A 23 3.19 -4.93 19.81
CA ARG A 23 4.39 -5.11 20.63
C ARG A 23 5.57 -5.40 19.70
N CYS A 24 6.55 -4.54 19.71
CA CYS A 24 7.81 -4.70 18.97
C CYS A 24 8.91 -5.12 19.92
N THR A 25 9.44 -6.31 19.77
CA THR A 25 10.56 -6.82 20.56
C THR A 25 11.80 -6.87 19.68
N PRO A 26 12.87 -6.11 20.00
CA PRO A 26 14.14 -6.25 19.30
C PRO A 26 14.66 -7.66 19.46
N ALA A 27 15.22 -8.25 18.41
CA ALA A 27 15.92 -9.51 18.54
C ALA A 27 17.11 -9.35 19.52
N GLY A 28 17.25 -10.28 20.41
CA GLY A 28 18.39 -10.33 21.35
C GLY A 28 19.66 -10.62 20.59
N GLY A 29 20.35 -9.58 20.12
CA GLY A 29 21.66 -9.63 19.50
C GLY A 29 22.35 -8.30 19.76
N SER A 30 23.46 -8.33 20.49
CA SER A 30 24.39 -7.22 20.67
C SER A 30 25.15 -7.00 19.35
N GLY A 31 24.52 -6.34 18.38
CA GLY A 31 25.20 -5.81 17.20
C GLY A 31 25.15 -4.29 17.24
N PRO A 32 26.23 -3.57 16.88
CA PRO A 32 26.23 -2.12 16.82
C PRO A 32 25.21 -1.65 15.76
N ALA A 33 24.56 -0.52 16.05
CA ALA A 33 23.70 0.15 15.09
C ALA A 33 24.47 0.41 13.79
N VAL A 34 24.13 -0.28 12.73
CA VAL A 34 24.73 -0.05 11.41
C VAL A 34 24.16 1.26 10.88
N HIS A 35 25.00 2.29 10.84
CA HIS A 35 24.74 3.50 10.07
C HIS A 35 24.78 3.14 8.57
N PRO A 36 23.87 3.65 7.73
CA PRO A 36 23.69 3.23 6.34
C PRO A 36 24.81 3.64 5.37
N HIS A 37 26.01 3.99 5.83
CA HIS A 37 27.13 4.45 5.01
C HIS A 37 28.48 3.86 5.40
N ASP A 38 28.57 2.58 5.77
CA ASP A 38 29.86 1.95 5.98
C ASP A 38 30.07 0.79 5.00
N PRO A 39 30.97 0.90 4.00
CA PRO A 39 31.17 -0.11 2.95
C PRO A 39 32.08 -1.30 3.36
N ALA A 40 32.35 -1.47 4.63
CA ALA A 40 33.35 -2.47 5.09
C ALA A 40 32.79 -3.46 6.14
N ALA A 41 31.74 -4.22 5.82
CA ALA A 41 31.38 -5.40 6.61
C ALA A 41 31.27 -6.63 5.72
N SER A 42 32.42 -7.23 5.43
CA SER A 42 32.56 -8.53 4.77
C SER A 42 32.50 -9.66 5.80
N ALA A 43 31.67 -10.66 5.49
CA ALA A 43 31.79 -12.10 5.77
C ALA A 43 32.10 -12.60 7.18
N THR A 44 31.14 -13.32 7.78
CA THR A 44 31.44 -14.59 8.50
C THR A 44 30.25 -15.57 8.44
N ALA A 45 30.60 -16.79 8.31
CA ALA A 45 29.98 -18.05 7.92
C ALA A 45 28.72 -18.56 8.66
N PRO A 46 28.11 -19.69 8.18
CA PRO A 46 26.73 -20.07 8.39
C PRO A 46 26.53 -20.97 9.61
N GLY A 47 25.36 -20.89 10.17
CA GLY A 47 24.87 -21.90 11.11
C GLY A 47 23.82 -21.38 12.07
N THR A 48 22.70 -22.08 12.07
CA THR A 48 21.61 -22.13 13.03
C THR A 48 20.40 -21.23 12.78
N ASP A 49 19.22 -21.85 12.85
CA ASP A 49 17.89 -21.28 12.88
C ASP A 49 17.82 -19.90 13.57
N SER A 50 17.95 -18.84 12.81
CA SER A 50 17.81 -17.49 13.34
C SER A 50 16.32 -17.13 13.33
N ALA A 51 15.71 -17.08 14.51
CA ALA A 51 14.47 -16.39 14.72
C ALA A 51 14.50 -14.97 14.07
N PRO A 52 13.39 -14.47 13.51
CA PRO A 52 13.39 -13.19 12.83
C PRO A 52 13.94 -12.09 13.75
N ALA A 53 14.74 -11.18 13.17
CA ALA A 53 15.51 -10.16 13.90
C ALA A 53 14.62 -9.25 14.78
N HIS A 54 13.32 -9.18 14.53
CA HIS A 54 12.32 -8.49 15.35
C HIS A 54 11.04 -9.31 15.41
N ALA A 55 10.53 -9.56 16.61
CA ALA A 55 9.20 -10.12 16.78
C ALA A 55 8.19 -8.97 16.89
N ILE A 56 7.26 -8.88 15.94
CA ILE A 56 6.13 -7.97 15.99
C ILE A 56 4.87 -8.78 16.31
N GLN A 57 4.20 -8.42 17.39
CA GLN A 57 2.97 -9.04 17.84
C GLN A 57 1.85 -8.00 17.82
N THR A 58 0.84 -8.21 17.00
CA THR A 58 -0.41 -7.44 17.06
C THR A 58 -1.17 -7.79 18.33
N LEU A 59 -1.50 -6.78 19.11
CA LEU A 59 -2.25 -6.91 20.38
C LEU A 59 -3.73 -6.58 20.20
N ALA A 60 -4.04 -5.57 19.39
CA ALA A 60 -5.40 -5.14 19.07
C ALA A 60 -5.44 -4.46 17.71
N HIS A 61 -6.61 -4.46 17.08
CA HIS A 61 -6.92 -3.76 15.85
C HIS A 61 -8.27 -3.04 15.98
N ALA A 62 -8.37 -1.85 15.42
CA ALA A 62 -9.61 -1.10 15.32
C ALA A 62 -9.70 -0.47 13.91
N SER A 63 -10.88 -0.50 13.33
CA SER A 63 -11.19 0.16 12.06
C SER A 63 -12.42 1.04 12.28
N LEU A 64 -12.33 2.31 11.88
CA LEU A 64 -13.42 3.27 11.97
C LEU A 64 -13.72 3.83 10.58
N PRO A 65 -15.00 3.84 10.14
CA PRO A 65 -15.35 4.43 8.85
C PRO A 65 -15.13 5.93 8.85
N LEU A 66 -14.76 6.50 7.70
CA LEU A 66 -14.76 7.95 7.54
C LEU A 66 -16.19 8.48 7.59
N PRO A 67 -16.49 9.51 8.43
CA PRO A 67 -17.75 10.24 8.32
C PRO A 67 -17.93 10.80 6.92
N THR A 68 -19.15 10.74 6.37
CA THR A 68 -19.44 11.14 4.98
C THR A 68 -18.91 12.52 4.64
N GLY A 69 -19.09 13.52 5.51
CA GLY A 69 -18.56 14.87 5.28
C GLY A 69 -17.04 14.95 5.20
N LEU A 70 -16.34 14.15 5.99
CA LEU A 70 -14.87 14.06 5.93
C LEU A 70 -14.41 13.32 4.68
N HIS A 71 -15.07 12.22 4.33
CA HIS A 71 -14.82 11.47 3.09
C HIS A 71 -14.90 12.39 1.86
N ASP A 72 -16.02 13.10 1.71
CA ASP A 72 -16.28 13.96 0.55
C ASP A 72 -15.28 15.12 0.48
N GLU A 73 -14.91 15.67 1.63
CA GLU A 73 -13.91 16.73 1.72
C GLU A 73 -12.51 16.24 1.31
N LEU A 74 -12.08 15.09 1.80
CA LEU A 74 -10.80 14.48 1.43
C LEU A 74 -10.77 14.12 -0.06
N LEU A 75 -11.89 13.63 -0.60
CA LEU A 75 -12.01 13.34 -2.02
C LEU A 75 -11.91 14.62 -2.88
N ALA A 76 -12.55 15.71 -2.44
CA ALA A 76 -12.46 17.00 -3.12
C ALA A 76 -11.03 17.58 -3.07
N LEU A 77 -10.35 17.44 -1.94
CA LEU A 77 -8.96 17.91 -1.77
C LEU A 77 -7.94 17.09 -2.59
N ASN A 78 -8.28 15.90 -3.07
CA ASN A 78 -7.43 15.17 -4.02
C ASN A 78 -7.38 15.82 -5.41
N ARG A 79 -8.32 16.72 -5.74
CA ARG A 79 -8.36 17.44 -7.02
C ARG A 79 -7.83 18.85 -6.82
N PRO A 80 -6.88 19.32 -7.66
CA PRO A 80 -6.37 20.71 -7.57
C PRO A 80 -7.40 21.71 -8.09
N GLY A 81 -7.31 22.94 -7.61
CA GLY A 81 -8.10 24.07 -8.11
C GLY A 81 -9.41 24.32 -7.36
N GLY A 82 -9.58 23.67 -6.19
CA GLY A 82 -10.71 23.93 -5.30
C GLY A 82 -10.64 25.31 -4.62
N HIS A 83 -11.80 25.84 -4.21
CA HIS A 83 -11.85 27.08 -3.43
C HIS A 83 -11.29 26.85 -2.01
N ASP A 84 -10.45 27.78 -1.54
CA ASP A 84 -9.88 27.85 -0.18
C ASP A 84 -9.31 26.51 0.33
N GLU A 85 -8.53 25.82 -0.51
CA GLU A 85 -8.01 24.48 -0.21
C GLU A 85 -7.18 24.44 1.09
N LEU A 86 -6.42 25.51 1.39
CA LEU A 86 -5.56 25.51 2.60
C LEU A 86 -6.39 25.49 3.88
N HIS A 87 -7.45 26.28 3.97
CA HIS A 87 -8.35 26.30 5.12
C HIS A 87 -9.07 24.95 5.27
N ARG A 88 -9.63 24.47 4.17
CA ARG A 88 -10.34 23.19 4.13
C ARG A 88 -9.43 22.00 4.51
N ALA A 89 -8.20 22.00 3.99
CA ALA A 89 -7.20 20.98 4.35
C ALA A 89 -6.84 20.99 5.83
N ALA A 90 -6.68 22.20 6.43
CA ALA A 90 -6.42 22.33 7.86
C ALA A 90 -7.56 21.79 8.73
N LEU A 91 -8.82 22.08 8.35
CA LEU A 91 -9.99 21.54 9.06
C LEU A 91 -10.13 20.02 8.88
N ALA A 92 -9.90 19.50 7.68
CA ALA A 92 -9.91 18.06 7.41
C ALA A 92 -8.81 17.32 8.19
N ALA A 93 -7.60 17.92 8.29
CA ALA A 93 -6.52 17.39 9.12
C ALA A 93 -6.90 17.28 10.60
N ASN A 94 -7.60 18.29 11.13
CA ASN A 94 -8.11 18.26 12.51
C ASN A 94 -9.19 17.18 12.70
N ALA A 95 -10.12 17.06 11.76
CA ALA A 95 -11.17 16.03 11.81
C ALA A 95 -10.56 14.62 11.76
N LEU A 96 -9.58 14.39 10.89
CA LEU A 96 -8.87 13.11 10.81
C LEU A 96 -8.09 12.80 12.10
N ALA A 97 -7.42 13.80 12.70
CA ALA A 97 -6.70 13.61 13.97
C ALA A 97 -7.64 13.22 15.12
N ARG A 98 -8.87 13.73 15.15
CA ARG A 98 -9.89 13.31 16.13
C ARG A 98 -10.33 11.87 15.91
N LEU A 99 -10.55 11.47 14.67
CA LEU A 99 -10.92 10.08 14.33
C LEU A 99 -9.76 9.12 14.68
N TYR A 100 -8.52 9.51 14.43
CA TYR A 100 -7.33 8.77 14.88
C TYR A 100 -7.25 8.63 16.40
N ALA A 101 -7.56 9.69 17.15
CA ALA A 101 -7.60 9.63 18.61
C ALA A 101 -8.69 8.66 19.10
N GLU A 102 -9.86 8.66 18.48
CA GLU A 102 -10.95 7.72 18.76
C GLU A 102 -10.53 6.27 18.54
N ALA A 103 -9.87 5.98 17.40
CA ALA A 103 -9.30 4.67 17.12
C ALA A 103 -8.24 4.26 18.16
N CYS A 104 -7.34 5.17 18.57
CA CYS A 104 -6.39 4.92 19.64
C CYS A 104 -7.09 4.58 20.98
N HIS A 105 -8.08 5.34 21.38
CA HIS A 105 -8.84 5.07 22.61
C HIS A 105 -9.54 3.71 22.55
N SER A 106 -10.07 3.32 21.39
CA SER A 106 -10.64 1.99 21.19
C SER A 106 -9.61 0.88 21.41
N LEU A 107 -8.38 1.01 20.88
CA LEU A 107 -7.30 0.04 21.09
C LEU A 107 -6.91 -0.06 22.58
N LEU A 108 -6.81 1.08 23.28
CA LEU A 108 -6.50 1.12 24.70
C LEU A 108 -7.59 0.44 25.53
N ALA A 109 -8.86 0.70 25.21
CA ALA A 109 -10.00 0.06 25.88
C ALA A 109 -10.03 -1.47 25.65
N GLN A 110 -9.77 -1.94 24.43
CA GLN A 110 -9.72 -3.36 24.11
C GLN A 110 -8.63 -4.12 24.87
N THR A 111 -7.51 -3.45 25.16
CA THR A 111 -6.34 -4.09 25.76
C THR A 111 -6.18 -3.81 27.26
N GLY A 112 -6.98 -2.91 27.83
CA GLY A 112 -6.84 -2.45 29.20
C GLY A 112 -5.55 -1.66 29.46
N LEU A 113 -4.85 -1.21 28.42
CA LEU A 113 -3.62 -0.44 28.54
C LEU A 113 -3.92 1.05 28.69
N THR A 114 -3.03 1.76 29.37
CA THR A 114 -3.08 3.22 29.49
C THR A 114 -2.15 3.90 28.50
N ALA A 115 -2.42 5.15 28.15
CA ALA A 115 -1.58 5.96 27.25
C ALA A 115 -0.10 5.97 27.67
N ALA A 116 0.17 6.03 28.98
CA ALA A 116 1.53 6.04 29.55
C ALA A 116 2.35 4.76 29.23
N ARG A 117 1.70 3.67 28.83
CA ARG A 117 2.36 2.42 28.43
C ARG A 117 2.74 2.39 26.95
N ILE A 118 2.21 3.31 26.17
CA ILE A 118 2.47 3.38 24.71
C ILE A 118 3.68 4.29 24.48
N HIS A 119 4.65 3.77 23.71
CA HIS A 119 5.89 4.51 23.45
C HIS A 119 5.70 5.61 22.41
N ALA A 120 4.92 5.34 21.38
CA ALA A 120 4.62 6.30 20.34
C ALA A 120 3.42 5.86 19.47
N ILE A 121 2.82 6.84 18.81
CA ILE A 121 1.89 6.66 17.71
C ILE A 121 2.63 6.96 16.41
N GLY A 122 2.61 6.05 15.45
CA GLY A 122 2.98 6.31 14.07
C GLY A 122 1.72 6.67 13.26
N ALA A 123 1.58 7.91 12.82
CA ALA A 123 0.38 8.39 12.14
C ALA A 123 0.71 8.78 10.68
N HIS A 124 0.20 7.99 9.72
CA HIS A 124 0.44 8.24 8.31
C HIS A 124 -0.27 9.50 7.80
N GLY A 125 -1.50 9.74 8.24
CA GLY A 125 -2.37 10.78 7.67
C GLY A 125 -3.01 10.35 6.36
N GLN A 126 -3.73 11.27 5.70
CA GLN A 126 -4.41 11.03 4.43
C GLN A 126 -3.68 11.73 3.29
N THR A 127 -3.18 10.97 2.34
CA THR A 127 -2.53 11.53 1.14
C THR A 127 -3.54 12.28 0.27
N VAL A 128 -3.26 13.55 0.00
CA VAL A 128 -4.08 14.42 -0.89
C VAL A 128 -3.28 14.93 -2.08
N ARG A 129 -1.94 14.96 -2.01
CA ARG A 129 -1.04 15.24 -3.13
C ARG A 129 0.19 14.35 -3.03
N HIS A 130 0.65 13.88 -4.17
CA HIS A 130 1.88 13.10 -4.25
C HIS A 130 2.55 13.39 -5.59
N ARG A 131 3.62 14.18 -5.55
CA ARG A 131 4.35 14.65 -6.73
C ARG A 131 5.86 14.60 -6.48
N PRO A 132 6.44 13.40 -6.39
CA PRO A 132 7.89 13.24 -6.27
C PRO A 132 8.58 13.66 -7.56
N GLY A 133 9.85 14.08 -7.45
CA GLY A 133 10.67 14.50 -8.57
C GLY A 133 10.41 15.92 -9.04
N ALA A 134 11.08 16.31 -10.12
CA ALA A 134 11.11 17.69 -10.58
C ALA A 134 9.73 18.26 -10.93
N GLN A 135 9.42 19.43 -10.40
CA GLN A 135 8.20 20.16 -10.66
C GLN A 135 8.52 21.42 -11.47
N ALA A 136 7.70 21.66 -12.50
CA ALA A 136 7.77 22.88 -13.30
C ALA A 136 6.80 23.96 -12.78
N GLY A 137 7.08 25.23 -13.04
CA GLY A 137 6.24 26.36 -12.67
C GLY A 137 7.02 27.54 -12.13
N SER A 138 6.33 28.51 -11.53
CA SER A 138 6.94 29.72 -10.96
C SER A 138 7.88 29.42 -9.78
N LEU A 139 7.66 28.31 -9.08
CA LEU A 139 8.54 27.75 -8.05
C LEU A 139 8.98 26.37 -8.53
N ALA A 140 9.83 26.33 -9.58
CA ALA A 140 10.40 25.09 -10.06
C ALA A 140 11.30 24.47 -8.98
N ASP A 141 11.09 23.18 -8.70
CA ASP A 141 11.82 22.46 -7.67
C ASP A 141 12.25 21.07 -8.19
N PRO A 142 13.51 20.66 -8.03
CA PRO A 142 13.99 19.36 -8.50
C PRO A 142 13.54 18.18 -7.63
N THR A 143 13.11 18.44 -6.39
CA THR A 143 12.81 17.42 -5.39
C THR A 143 11.37 16.94 -5.48
N GLY A 144 10.43 17.87 -5.72
CA GLY A 144 9.01 17.60 -5.64
C GLY A 144 8.51 17.51 -4.19
N TYR A 145 7.30 16.94 -4.01
CA TYR A 145 6.67 16.92 -2.69
C TYR A 145 5.60 15.83 -2.56
N THR A 146 5.18 15.61 -1.31
CA THR A 146 4.01 14.80 -0.95
C THR A 146 3.29 15.46 0.22
N LEU A 147 1.97 15.36 0.27
CA LEU A 147 1.16 15.93 1.35
C LEU A 147 0.21 14.88 1.90
N GLN A 148 0.43 14.51 3.16
CA GLN A 148 -0.48 13.72 3.95
C GLN A 148 -1.13 14.63 4.99
N LEU A 149 -2.45 14.83 4.89
CA LEU A 149 -3.19 15.59 5.87
C LEU A 149 -3.18 14.87 7.21
N ASN A 150 -2.72 15.56 8.22
CA ASN A 150 -2.67 15.12 9.61
C ASN A 150 -2.47 16.34 10.50
N ASN A 151 -2.88 16.24 11.79
CA ASN A 151 -2.48 17.18 12.82
C ASN A 151 -1.85 16.43 13.99
N PRO A 152 -0.53 16.12 13.92
CA PRO A 152 0.16 15.35 14.97
C PRO A 152 0.12 16.01 16.34
N ALA A 153 0.14 17.35 16.39
CA ALA A 153 0.07 18.09 17.65
C ALA A 153 -1.30 17.90 18.34
N LEU A 154 -2.40 18.01 17.56
CA LEU A 154 -3.74 17.76 18.09
C LEU A 154 -3.90 16.29 18.52
N LEU A 155 -3.39 15.35 17.74
CA LEU A 155 -3.45 13.93 18.08
C LEU A 155 -2.69 13.63 19.37
N ALA A 156 -1.49 14.20 19.55
CA ALA A 156 -0.71 14.06 20.78
C ALA A 156 -1.45 14.64 21.99
N GLU A 157 -2.07 15.81 21.86
CA GLU A 157 -2.86 16.44 22.92
C GLU A 157 -4.07 15.59 23.31
N LEU A 158 -4.80 15.03 22.34
CA LEU A 158 -6.00 14.23 22.57
C LEU A 158 -5.68 12.85 23.21
N THR A 159 -4.51 12.29 22.91
CA THR A 159 -4.16 10.93 23.36
C THR A 159 -3.19 10.89 24.52
N GLY A 160 -2.45 11.98 24.77
CA GLY A 160 -1.34 12.01 25.73
C GLY A 160 -0.13 11.15 25.30
N ILE A 161 -0.01 10.78 24.02
CA ILE A 161 1.03 9.90 23.49
C ILE A 161 1.85 10.67 22.45
N ALA A 162 3.19 10.48 22.46
CA ALA A 162 4.06 11.05 21.44
C ALA A 162 3.69 10.57 20.04
N VAL A 163 3.68 11.47 19.03
CA VAL A 163 3.28 11.17 17.67
C VAL A 163 4.47 11.34 16.72
N VAL A 164 4.69 10.33 15.88
CA VAL A 164 5.61 10.35 14.73
C VAL A 164 4.76 10.39 13.47
N ALA A 165 5.02 11.35 12.59
CA ALA A 165 4.25 11.57 11.35
C ALA A 165 5.17 12.05 10.22
N ASP A 166 4.60 12.30 9.04
CA ASP A 166 5.30 12.78 7.85
C ASP A 166 6.43 11.83 7.40
N PHE A 167 6.09 10.57 7.23
CA PHE A 167 7.05 9.52 6.88
C PHE A 167 7.64 9.65 5.47
N ARG A 168 6.92 10.28 4.54
CA ARG A 168 7.23 10.27 3.09
C ARG A 168 8.12 11.41 2.65
N SER A 169 8.04 12.58 3.30
CA SER A 169 8.78 13.78 2.89
C SER A 169 10.29 13.60 2.95
N ARG A 170 10.79 12.85 3.95
CA ARG A 170 12.22 12.58 4.07
C ARG A 170 12.75 11.69 2.94
N ASP A 171 11.99 10.70 2.51
CA ASP A 171 12.36 9.83 1.40
C ASP A 171 12.45 10.62 0.08
N ILE A 172 11.46 11.49 -0.19
CA ILE A 172 11.47 12.38 -1.35
C ILE A 172 12.68 13.33 -1.29
N ALA A 173 12.95 13.94 -0.14
CA ALA A 173 14.08 14.83 0.04
C ALA A 173 15.44 14.13 -0.17
N ALA A 174 15.51 12.82 0.07
CA ALA A 174 16.67 11.98 -0.23
C ALA A 174 16.74 11.50 -1.69
N GLY A 175 15.82 11.93 -2.56
CA GLY A 175 15.75 11.54 -3.96
C GLY A 175 14.91 10.29 -4.24
N GLY A 176 14.20 9.77 -3.23
CA GLY A 176 13.26 8.66 -3.37
C GLY A 176 11.90 9.08 -3.93
N GLN A 177 11.02 8.11 -4.10
CA GLN A 177 9.66 8.32 -4.62
C GLN A 177 8.62 8.55 -3.51
N GLY A 178 8.99 8.44 -2.23
CA GLY A 178 8.07 8.54 -1.10
C GLY A 178 7.06 7.40 -0.99
N ALA A 179 7.06 6.46 -1.91
CA ALA A 179 6.20 5.27 -1.94
C ALA A 179 6.81 4.17 -2.82
N PRO A 180 6.64 2.88 -2.45
CA PRO A 180 6.19 2.39 -1.15
C PRO A 180 7.25 2.56 -0.04
N LEU A 181 6.85 2.75 1.24
CA LEU A 181 7.77 2.86 2.38
C LEU A 181 7.86 1.57 3.21
N VAL A 182 7.06 0.57 2.88
CA VAL A 182 6.99 -0.70 3.62
C VAL A 182 8.09 -1.74 3.30
N PRO A 183 8.94 -1.61 2.24
CA PRO A 183 9.89 -2.66 1.89
C PRO A 183 10.84 -3.06 3.01
N ALA A 184 11.38 -2.11 3.78
CA ALA A 184 12.24 -2.40 4.91
C ALA A 184 11.51 -3.15 6.04
N PHE A 185 10.24 -2.83 6.29
CA PHE A 185 9.40 -3.56 7.22
C PHE A 185 9.10 -4.98 6.71
N HIS A 186 8.74 -5.12 5.44
CA HIS A 186 8.50 -6.43 4.82
C HIS A 186 9.72 -7.34 4.91
N GLN A 187 10.92 -6.79 4.71
CA GLN A 187 12.16 -7.56 4.85
C GLN A 187 12.33 -8.12 6.26
N GLN A 188 12.06 -7.31 7.29
CA GLN A 188 12.20 -7.71 8.69
C GLN A 188 11.18 -8.76 9.12
N VAL A 189 9.96 -8.72 8.54
CA VAL A 189 8.85 -9.57 8.97
C VAL A 189 8.70 -10.81 8.10
N PHE A 190 8.93 -10.70 6.80
CA PHE A 190 8.61 -11.74 5.82
C PHE A 190 9.83 -12.29 5.08
N GLY A 191 10.98 -11.61 5.17
CA GLY A 191 12.23 -12.09 4.57
C GLY A 191 12.64 -13.42 5.21
N LEU A 192 12.99 -14.41 4.38
CA LEU A 192 13.49 -15.70 4.80
C LEU A 192 14.86 -15.95 4.14
N PRO A 193 15.88 -16.30 4.92
CA PRO A 193 17.18 -16.69 4.37
C PRO A 193 17.04 -17.83 3.36
N GLY A 194 17.69 -17.71 2.21
CA GLY A 194 17.67 -18.75 1.17
C GLY A 194 16.35 -18.91 0.43
N THR A 195 15.39 -17.98 0.58
CA THR A 195 14.09 -18.07 -0.10
C THR A 195 13.66 -16.73 -0.66
N ASP A 196 13.62 -16.62 -1.98
CA ASP A 196 13.05 -15.47 -2.65
C ASP A 196 11.56 -15.33 -2.33
N THR A 197 11.23 -14.24 -1.67
CA THR A 197 9.87 -13.92 -1.24
C THR A 197 9.45 -12.59 -1.86
N ALA A 198 8.18 -12.46 -2.20
CA ALA A 198 7.60 -11.19 -2.60
C ALA A 198 6.34 -10.91 -1.77
N VAL A 199 6.08 -9.62 -1.53
CA VAL A 199 4.84 -9.15 -0.89
C VAL A 199 4.11 -8.27 -1.87
N LEU A 200 2.88 -8.65 -2.23
CA LEU A 200 1.99 -7.92 -3.11
C LEU A 200 0.84 -7.32 -2.30
N ASN A 201 0.81 -6.00 -2.22
CA ASN A 201 -0.33 -5.31 -1.62
C ASN A 201 -1.32 -4.90 -2.72
N LEU A 202 -2.56 -5.37 -2.60
CA LEU A 202 -3.68 -5.09 -3.50
C LEU A 202 -4.64 -4.08 -2.86
N GLY A 203 -4.21 -2.82 -2.82
CA GLY A 203 -5.05 -1.67 -2.45
C GLY A 203 -5.81 -1.11 -3.66
N GLY A 204 -6.00 0.20 -3.74
CA GLY A 204 -6.48 0.86 -4.96
C GLY A 204 -5.50 0.72 -6.11
N ILE A 205 -4.20 0.85 -5.81
CA ILE A 205 -3.04 0.54 -6.66
C ILE A 205 -2.35 -0.69 -6.08
N ALA A 206 -1.82 -1.53 -6.95
CA ALA A 206 -1.01 -2.68 -6.56
C ALA A 206 0.45 -2.27 -6.41
N ASN A 207 1.08 -2.66 -5.31
CA ASN A 207 2.52 -2.49 -5.12
C ASN A 207 3.18 -3.80 -4.72
N LEU A 208 4.41 -3.98 -5.18
CA LEU A 208 5.19 -5.19 -5.00
C LEU A 208 6.47 -4.86 -4.23
N THR A 209 6.75 -5.65 -3.20
CA THR A 209 8.04 -5.67 -2.51
C THR A 209 8.74 -6.97 -2.82
N LEU A 210 9.95 -6.89 -3.34
CA LEU A 210 10.81 -8.04 -3.62
C LEU A 210 11.82 -8.19 -2.50
N LEU A 211 11.89 -9.39 -1.93
CA LEU A 211 12.76 -9.78 -0.83
C LEU A 211 13.67 -10.93 -1.31
N PRO A 212 14.79 -10.60 -2.01
CA PRO A 212 15.72 -11.60 -2.50
C PRO A 212 16.38 -12.39 -1.38
N ALA A 213 16.65 -13.69 -1.62
CA ALA A 213 17.26 -14.59 -0.65
C ALA A 213 18.70 -14.25 -0.31
N ASP A 214 19.45 -13.71 -1.27
CA ASP A 214 20.92 -13.68 -1.26
C ASP A 214 21.50 -12.31 -0.85
N GLY A 215 20.72 -11.49 -0.13
CA GLY A 215 21.21 -10.18 0.35
C GLY A 215 21.24 -9.06 -0.71
N GLU A 216 20.70 -9.32 -1.90
CA GLU A 216 20.42 -8.27 -2.89
C GLU A 216 19.50 -7.20 -2.30
N PRO A 217 19.58 -5.95 -2.76
CA PRO A 217 18.76 -4.88 -2.22
C PRO A 217 17.27 -5.16 -2.35
N VAL A 218 16.53 -4.90 -1.28
CA VAL A 218 15.06 -4.94 -1.30
C VAL A 218 14.54 -3.88 -2.25
N LEU A 219 13.62 -4.26 -3.12
CA LEU A 219 13.04 -3.38 -4.10
C LEU A 219 11.53 -3.29 -3.90
N GLY A 220 10.99 -2.07 -3.84
CA GLY A 220 9.55 -1.82 -3.76
C GLY A 220 9.10 -0.86 -4.85
N PHE A 221 7.97 -1.15 -5.52
CA PHE A 221 7.42 -0.31 -6.59
C PHE A 221 5.96 -0.66 -6.90
N ASP A 222 5.26 0.28 -7.52
CA ASP A 222 3.88 0.07 -7.96
C ASP A 222 3.84 -0.71 -9.28
N THR A 223 2.95 -1.69 -9.37
CA THR A 223 2.80 -2.54 -10.56
C THR A 223 1.68 -2.08 -11.48
N GLY A 224 0.70 -1.34 -10.97
CA GLY A 224 -0.43 -0.83 -11.75
C GLY A 224 -1.72 -0.73 -10.95
N PRO A 225 -2.87 -0.62 -11.62
CA PRO A 225 -4.16 -0.56 -10.95
C PRO A 225 -4.48 -1.89 -10.26
N ALA A 226 -5.15 -1.80 -9.10
CA ALA A 226 -5.76 -2.93 -8.43
C ALA A 226 -7.26 -2.66 -8.26
N ASN A 227 -7.74 -2.49 -7.03
CA ASN A 227 -9.19 -2.33 -6.80
C ASN A 227 -9.76 -1.03 -7.38
N ALA A 228 -8.97 0.04 -7.53
CA ALA A 228 -9.50 1.36 -7.88
C ALA A 228 -10.35 1.38 -9.17
N LEU A 229 -9.90 0.71 -10.24
CA LEU A 229 -10.65 0.63 -11.48
C LEU A 229 -11.81 -0.37 -11.38
N MET A 230 -11.59 -1.51 -10.74
CA MET A 230 -12.63 -2.54 -10.54
C MET A 230 -13.79 -2.02 -9.70
N ASP A 231 -13.50 -1.31 -8.61
CA ASP A 231 -14.51 -0.75 -7.71
C ASP A 231 -15.31 0.37 -8.39
N ALA A 232 -14.63 1.28 -9.08
CA ALA A 232 -15.28 2.34 -9.85
C ALA A 232 -16.21 1.78 -10.95
N TRP A 233 -15.78 0.71 -11.63
CA TRP A 233 -16.57 0.03 -12.64
C TRP A 233 -17.77 -0.69 -12.02
N THR A 234 -17.56 -1.39 -10.90
CA THR A 234 -18.63 -2.07 -10.15
C THR A 234 -19.66 -1.07 -9.66
N GLN A 235 -19.24 0.03 -9.05
CA GLN A 235 -20.12 1.07 -8.55
C GLN A 235 -20.99 1.66 -9.68
N ARG A 236 -20.40 1.94 -10.84
CA ARG A 236 -21.10 2.49 -12.01
C ARG A 236 -22.20 1.57 -12.53
N HIS A 237 -21.93 0.27 -12.62
CA HIS A 237 -22.81 -0.66 -13.32
C HIS A 237 -23.73 -1.46 -12.42
N THR A 238 -23.41 -1.58 -11.14
CA THR A 238 -24.18 -2.38 -10.18
C THR A 238 -24.70 -1.58 -8.97
N GLY A 239 -24.20 -0.35 -8.76
CA GLY A 239 -24.48 0.45 -7.58
C GLY A 239 -23.77 -0.05 -6.30
N ARG A 240 -23.02 -1.15 -6.37
CA ARG A 240 -22.26 -1.70 -5.23
C ARG A 240 -20.87 -1.07 -5.16
N PRO A 241 -20.30 -0.85 -3.96
CA PRO A 241 -19.00 -0.20 -3.81
C PRO A 241 -17.83 -1.04 -4.36
N TYR A 242 -17.94 -2.37 -4.36
CA TYR A 242 -16.94 -3.30 -4.89
C TYR A 242 -17.56 -4.64 -5.29
N ASP A 243 -16.82 -5.46 -6.02
CA ASP A 243 -17.19 -6.81 -6.45
C ASP A 243 -16.75 -7.84 -5.40
N ALA A 244 -17.67 -8.21 -4.50
CA ALA A 244 -17.39 -9.13 -3.40
C ALA A 244 -16.91 -10.50 -3.92
N GLY A 245 -15.68 -10.88 -3.51
CA GLY A 245 -15.03 -12.13 -3.93
C GLY A 245 -14.74 -12.23 -5.43
N GLY A 246 -14.97 -11.17 -6.23
CA GLY A 246 -14.82 -11.18 -7.67
C GLY A 246 -15.92 -11.96 -8.41
N GLN A 247 -17.08 -12.14 -7.80
CA GLN A 247 -18.17 -12.96 -8.33
C GLN A 247 -18.75 -12.39 -9.63
N TRP A 248 -18.84 -11.07 -9.72
CA TRP A 248 -19.32 -10.43 -10.95
C TRP A 248 -18.28 -10.53 -12.07
N ALA A 249 -17.01 -10.31 -11.78
CA ALA A 249 -15.93 -10.57 -12.74
C ALA A 249 -15.91 -12.03 -13.22
N ALA A 250 -16.14 -12.99 -12.33
CA ALA A 250 -16.23 -14.41 -12.66
C ALA A 250 -17.40 -14.77 -13.58
N SER A 251 -18.43 -13.95 -13.65
CA SER A 251 -19.57 -14.13 -14.58
C SER A 251 -19.29 -13.59 -15.99
N GLY A 252 -18.22 -12.80 -16.16
CA GLY A 252 -17.78 -12.26 -17.44
C GLY A 252 -16.64 -13.07 -18.07
N GLN A 253 -16.26 -12.68 -19.26
CA GLN A 253 -15.13 -13.25 -19.98
C GLN A 253 -14.05 -12.20 -20.23
N VAL A 254 -12.79 -12.57 -19.99
CA VAL A 254 -11.64 -11.70 -20.29
C VAL A 254 -11.59 -11.43 -21.80
N HIS A 255 -11.65 -10.15 -22.18
CA HIS A 255 -11.54 -9.74 -23.57
C HIS A 255 -10.08 -9.47 -23.95
N ALA A 256 -9.47 -10.39 -24.70
CA ALA A 256 -8.03 -10.37 -25.00
C ALA A 256 -7.55 -9.06 -25.66
N GLY A 257 -8.34 -8.51 -26.61
CA GLY A 257 -7.99 -7.26 -27.29
C GLY A 257 -8.00 -6.05 -26.35
N LEU A 258 -8.98 -5.98 -25.45
CA LEU A 258 -9.03 -4.92 -24.42
C LEU A 258 -7.87 -5.07 -23.44
N LEU A 259 -7.61 -6.29 -22.94
CA LEU A 259 -6.47 -6.54 -22.06
C LEU A 259 -5.15 -6.11 -22.70
N GLN A 260 -4.93 -6.44 -23.96
CA GLN A 260 -3.73 -6.04 -24.72
C GLN A 260 -3.62 -4.52 -24.84
N ALA A 261 -4.72 -3.83 -25.14
CA ALA A 261 -4.75 -2.38 -25.24
C ALA A 261 -4.44 -1.69 -23.89
N LEU A 262 -5.03 -2.18 -22.79
CA LEU A 262 -4.77 -1.68 -21.45
C LEU A 262 -3.32 -1.96 -21.01
N ALA A 263 -2.80 -3.16 -21.28
CA ALA A 263 -1.44 -3.57 -20.93
C ALA A 263 -0.35 -2.84 -21.76
N ALA A 264 -0.73 -2.12 -22.82
CA ALA A 264 0.18 -1.31 -23.62
C ALA A 264 0.60 -0.01 -22.92
N GLU A 265 -0.04 0.37 -21.81
CA GLU A 265 0.29 1.55 -21.00
C GLU A 265 1.80 1.64 -20.72
N PRO A 266 2.47 2.77 -21.06
CA PRO A 266 3.92 2.91 -20.89
C PRO A 266 4.41 2.70 -19.46
N PHE A 267 3.60 3.05 -18.45
CA PHE A 267 3.94 2.87 -17.04
C PHE A 267 4.35 1.42 -16.72
N PHE A 268 3.71 0.41 -17.30
CA PHE A 268 4.01 -0.99 -17.01
C PHE A 268 5.41 -1.42 -17.43
N ARG A 269 6.03 -0.70 -18.40
CA ARG A 269 7.37 -0.99 -18.93
C ARG A 269 8.47 -0.19 -18.25
N GLN A 270 8.12 0.83 -17.46
CA GLN A 270 9.11 1.63 -16.72
C GLN A 270 9.89 0.74 -15.75
N PRO A 271 11.22 0.95 -15.63
CA PRO A 271 12.00 0.25 -14.61
C PRO A 271 11.65 0.79 -13.20
N PRO A 272 11.79 -0.03 -12.15
CA PRO A 272 11.77 0.48 -10.78
C PRO A 272 13.01 1.36 -10.48
N PRO A 273 12.91 2.31 -9.52
CA PRO A 273 11.74 2.62 -8.72
C PRO A 273 10.68 3.40 -9.52
N LYS A 274 9.43 3.02 -9.38
CA LYS A 274 8.29 3.72 -10.01
C LYS A 274 7.08 3.71 -9.09
N SER A 275 6.32 4.79 -9.11
CA SER A 275 5.06 4.91 -8.39
C SER A 275 3.98 5.48 -9.30
N THR A 276 2.72 5.22 -8.96
CA THR A 276 1.54 5.69 -9.67
C THR A 276 0.37 5.86 -8.71
N GLY A 277 -0.74 6.39 -9.20
CA GLY A 277 -1.92 6.64 -8.39
C GLY A 277 -3.20 6.74 -9.20
N ARG A 278 -4.25 7.24 -8.55
CA ARG A 278 -5.52 7.55 -9.19
C ARG A 278 -5.42 8.73 -10.17
N ASP A 279 -4.33 9.45 -10.20
CA ASP A 279 -4.00 10.48 -11.18
C ASP A 279 -3.74 9.90 -12.57
N LEU A 280 -3.22 8.68 -12.68
CA LEU A 280 -3.09 7.94 -13.93
C LEU A 280 -4.25 6.96 -14.14
N PHE A 281 -4.47 6.04 -13.20
CA PHE A 281 -5.47 4.97 -13.33
C PHE A 281 -6.83 5.39 -12.78
N HIS A 282 -7.60 6.06 -13.61
CA HIS A 282 -8.95 6.54 -13.32
C HIS A 282 -9.89 6.35 -14.51
N ASP A 283 -11.13 6.70 -14.36
CA ASP A 283 -12.16 6.51 -15.40
C ASP A 283 -11.80 7.17 -16.74
N ALA A 284 -11.27 8.39 -16.72
CA ALA A 284 -10.90 9.07 -17.97
C ALA A 284 -9.71 8.41 -18.69
N TRP A 285 -8.88 7.62 -18.00
CA TRP A 285 -7.88 6.75 -18.63
C TRP A 285 -8.55 5.52 -19.27
N LEU A 286 -9.55 4.93 -18.62
CA LEU A 286 -10.22 3.72 -19.10
C LEU A 286 -11.13 3.98 -20.33
N GLN A 287 -11.86 5.08 -20.35
CA GLN A 287 -12.88 5.37 -21.36
C GLN A 287 -12.38 5.37 -22.81
N PRO A 288 -11.21 5.96 -23.18
CA PRO A 288 -10.67 5.90 -24.53
C PRO A 288 -10.42 4.45 -25.01
N HIS A 289 -9.95 3.58 -24.10
CA HIS A 289 -9.74 2.17 -24.43
C HIS A 289 -11.08 1.47 -24.69
N LEU A 290 -12.09 1.70 -23.88
CA LEU A 290 -13.42 1.10 -24.03
C LEU A 290 -14.11 1.56 -25.31
N SER A 291 -13.88 2.79 -25.78
CA SER A 291 -14.49 3.30 -27.01
C SER A 291 -14.08 2.52 -28.26
N ALA A 292 -12.91 1.87 -28.24
CA ALA A 292 -12.43 0.99 -29.32
C ALA A 292 -13.08 -0.41 -29.29
N PHE A 293 -13.76 -0.77 -28.20
CA PHE A 293 -14.36 -2.09 -28.00
C PHE A 293 -15.85 -1.97 -27.64
N GLN A 294 -16.63 -1.38 -28.56
CA GLN A 294 -18.07 -1.15 -28.32
C GLN A 294 -18.85 -2.45 -28.17
N GLY A 295 -19.84 -2.44 -27.28
CA GLY A 295 -20.77 -3.56 -27.09
C GLY A 295 -20.27 -4.66 -26.15
N LEU A 296 -19.13 -4.48 -25.46
CA LEU A 296 -18.71 -5.40 -24.39
C LEU A 296 -19.72 -5.38 -23.24
N ALA A 297 -20.03 -6.57 -22.73
CA ALA A 297 -20.84 -6.67 -21.52
C ALA A 297 -20.05 -6.07 -20.32
N PRO A 298 -20.69 -5.32 -19.42
CA PRO A 298 -19.99 -4.75 -18.26
C PRO A 298 -19.25 -5.78 -17.41
N ALA A 299 -19.75 -7.01 -17.31
CA ALA A 299 -19.08 -8.11 -16.62
C ALA A 299 -17.77 -8.53 -17.31
N ASP A 300 -17.70 -8.48 -18.65
CA ASP A 300 -16.49 -8.81 -19.41
C ASP A 300 -15.40 -7.74 -19.21
N VAL A 301 -15.82 -6.47 -19.12
CA VAL A 301 -14.90 -5.39 -18.75
C VAL A 301 -14.37 -5.59 -17.34
N GLN A 302 -15.25 -5.92 -16.38
CA GLN A 302 -14.83 -6.22 -15.00
C GLN A 302 -13.83 -7.39 -14.93
N ALA A 303 -14.11 -8.47 -15.64
CA ALA A 303 -13.21 -9.63 -15.77
C ALA A 303 -11.86 -9.23 -16.35
N THR A 304 -11.87 -8.34 -17.37
CA THR A 304 -10.64 -7.86 -18.03
C THR A 304 -9.82 -6.94 -17.13
N LEU A 305 -10.46 -6.09 -16.31
CA LEU A 305 -9.79 -5.23 -15.33
C LEU A 305 -9.15 -6.07 -14.21
N LEU A 306 -9.85 -7.10 -13.73
CA LEU A 306 -9.30 -8.05 -12.76
C LEU A 306 -8.08 -8.79 -13.33
N GLU A 307 -8.18 -9.24 -14.57
CA GLU A 307 -7.08 -9.89 -15.26
C GLU A 307 -5.89 -8.96 -15.48
N LEU A 308 -6.11 -7.69 -15.80
CA LEU A 308 -5.05 -6.69 -15.92
C LEU A 308 -4.26 -6.56 -14.62
N THR A 309 -4.94 -6.51 -13.47
CA THR A 309 -4.31 -6.46 -12.15
C THR A 309 -3.42 -7.68 -11.91
N ALA A 310 -3.94 -8.88 -12.15
CA ALA A 310 -3.16 -10.11 -12.00
C ALA A 310 -1.97 -10.14 -12.97
N TYR A 311 -2.19 -9.81 -14.22
CA TYR A 311 -1.18 -9.79 -15.28
C TYR A 311 -0.03 -8.82 -14.95
N THR A 312 -0.32 -7.56 -14.64
CA THR A 312 0.72 -6.55 -14.40
C THR A 312 1.57 -6.86 -13.17
N ALA A 313 0.95 -7.37 -12.09
CA ALA A 313 1.66 -7.78 -10.88
C ALA A 313 2.58 -8.98 -11.15
N THR A 314 2.09 -10.00 -11.84
CA THR A 314 2.87 -11.22 -12.11
C THR A 314 3.96 -11.01 -13.15
N GLN A 315 3.73 -10.19 -14.19
CA GLN A 315 4.78 -9.81 -15.15
C GLN A 315 5.90 -9.01 -14.48
N ALA A 316 5.55 -8.12 -13.54
CA ALA A 316 6.54 -7.39 -12.76
C ALA A 316 7.37 -8.34 -11.87
N LEU A 317 6.71 -9.31 -11.20
CA LEU A 317 7.40 -10.32 -10.39
C LEU A 317 8.32 -11.20 -11.26
N ALA A 318 7.82 -11.73 -12.36
CA ALA A 318 8.60 -12.57 -13.27
C ALA A 318 9.84 -11.87 -13.84
N ARG A 319 9.74 -10.56 -14.09
CA ARG A 319 10.85 -9.76 -14.63
C ARG A 319 11.94 -9.49 -13.57
N HIS A 320 11.56 -9.23 -12.32
CA HIS A 320 12.47 -8.71 -11.32
C HIS A 320 12.86 -9.72 -10.23
N LEU A 321 12.09 -10.80 -10.05
CA LEU A 321 12.40 -11.90 -9.12
C LEU A 321 11.88 -13.24 -9.67
N PRO A 322 12.40 -13.72 -10.82
CA PRO A 322 11.88 -14.92 -11.50
C PRO A 322 12.00 -16.21 -10.66
N ALA A 323 12.96 -16.25 -9.72
CA ALA A 323 13.14 -17.37 -8.81
C ALA A 323 12.25 -17.32 -7.57
N CYS A 324 11.29 -16.38 -7.50
CA CYS A 324 10.36 -16.24 -6.37
C CYS A 324 9.68 -17.57 -6.02
N ARG A 325 9.65 -17.89 -4.72
CA ARG A 325 9.03 -19.12 -4.20
C ARG A 325 7.78 -18.83 -3.36
N ARG A 326 7.65 -17.61 -2.85
CA ARG A 326 6.53 -17.22 -1.99
C ARG A 326 6.02 -15.84 -2.41
N LEU A 327 4.77 -15.77 -2.81
CA LEU A 327 4.06 -14.51 -3.03
C LEU A 327 3.04 -14.31 -1.92
N LEU A 328 3.32 -13.40 -1.01
CA LEU A 328 2.43 -13.02 0.08
C LEU A 328 1.53 -11.89 -0.40
N VAL A 329 0.22 -12.08 -0.35
CA VAL A 329 -0.76 -11.11 -0.85
C VAL A 329 -1.52 -10.48 0.30
N CYS A 330 -1.57 -9.16 0.35
CA CYS A 330 -2.28 -8.36 1.34
C CYS A 330 -3.14 -7.25 0.70
N GLY A 331 -3.78 -6.43 1.53
CA GLY A 331 -4.74 -5.42 1.09
C GLY A 331 -6.13 -5.99 0.81
N GLY A 332 -7.09 -5.11 0.50
CA GLY A 332 -8.48 -5.50 0.26
C GLY A 332 -8.66 -6.50 -0.89
N GLY A 333 -7.81 -6.42 -1.92
CA GLY A 333 -7.84 -7.34 -3.05
C GLY A 333 -7.46 -8.79 -2.70
N ALA A 334 -6.78 -9.04 -1.56
CA ALA A 334 -6.52 -10.39 -1.07
C ALA A 334 -7.81 -11.15 -0.67
N LEU A 335 -8.91 -10.42 -0.44
CA LEU A 335 -10.23 -10.97 -0.16
C LEU A 335 -11.02 -11.31 -1.44
N ASN A 336 -10.50 -10.89 -2.61
CA ASN A 336 -11.10 -11.20 -3.90
C ASN A 336 -10.62 -12.57 -4.38
N THR A 337 -11.42 -13.61 -4.12
CA THR A 337 -11.09 -15.00 -4.45
C THR A 337 -10.76 -15.20 -5.93
N GLN A 338 -11.50 -14.53 -6.83
CA GLN A 338 -11.25 -14.63 -8.26
C GLN A 338 -9.90 -14.02 -8.65
N LEU A 339 -9.52 -12.87 -8.07
CA LEU A 339 -8.23 -12.26 -8.29
C LEU A 339 -7.08 -13.15 -7.81
N MET A 340 -7.23 -13.79 -6.63
CA MET A 340 -6.25 -14.75 -6.12
C MET A 340 -6.05 -15.94 -7.06
N LEU A 341 -7.14 -16.49 -7.61
CA LEU A 341 -7.07 -17.57 -8.62
C LEU A 341 -6.36 -17.11 -9.91
N ARG A 342 -6.62 -15.86 -10.36
CA ARG A 342 -5.96 -15.34 -11.57
C ARG A 342 -4.48 -15.06 -11.35
N LEU A 343 -4.07 -14.65 -10.14
CA LEU A 343 -2.66 -14.51 -9.79
C LEU A 343 -1.92 -15.85 -9.90
N ASP A 344 -2.48 -16.93 -9.35
CA ASP A 344 -1.88 -18.28 -9.46
C ASP A 344 -1.74 -18.69 -10.94
N ALA A 345 -2.80 -18.53 -11.74
CA ALA A 345 -2.78 -18.88 -13.16
C ALA A 345 -1.78 -18.05 -13.98
N GLN A 346 -1.65 -16.75 -13.67
CA GLN A 346 -0.70 -15.86 -14.34
C GLN A 346 0.76 -16.17 -13.95
N LEU A 347 1.02 -16.57 -12.70
CA LEU A 347 2.35 -17.03 -12.27
C LEU A 347 2.77 -18.31 -13.01
N GLU A 348 1.86 -19.28 -13.11
CA GLU A 348 2.09 -20.50 -13.87
C GLU A 348 2.41 -20.20 -15.33
N ALA A 349 1.60 -19.33 -15.96
CA ALA A 349 1.81 -18.91 -17.35
C ALA A 349 3.14 -18.15 -17.55
N ALA A 350 3.61 -17.43 -16.54
CA ALA A 350 4.90 -16.72 -16.54
C ALA A 350 6.09 -17.61 -16.16
N GLY A 351 5.88 -18.89 -15.82
CA GLY A 351 6.92 -19.82 -15.40
C GLY A 351 7.51 -19.54 -14.02
N VAL A 352 6.82 -18.77 -13.17
CA VAL A 352 7.24 -18.46 -11.81
C VAL A 352 6.63 -19.45 -10.83
N ALA A 353 7.46 -20.25 -10.17
CA ALA A 353 7.01 -21.30 -9.25
C ALA A 353 6.72 -20.76 -7.83
N ALA A 354 6.15 -19.56 -7.72
CA ALA A 354 5.78 -18.96 -6.44
C ALA A 354 4.45 -19.51 -5.94
N ARG A 355 4.39 -19.82 -4.63
CA ARG A 355 3.14 -20.16 -3.96
C ARG A 355 2.46 -18.88 -3.49
N VAL A 356 1.23 -18.63 -3.96
CA VAL A 356 0.41 -17.50 -3.51
C VAL A 356 -0.18 -17.79 -2.13
N GLN A 357 -0.04 -16.86 -1.22
CA GLN A 357 -0.55 -16.96 0.15
C GLN A 357 -1.19 -15.63 0.55
N SER A 358 -2.46 -15.66 0.95
CA SER A 358 -3.10 -14.48 1.53
C SER A 358 -2.56 -14.25 2.95
N LEU A 359 -2.13 -13.02 3.22
CA LEU A 359 -1.89 -12.55 4.57
C LEU A 359 -3.23 -12.10 5.15
N SER A 360 -3.66 -12.71 6.25
CA SER A 360 -4.81 -12.18 6.97
C SER A 360 -4.50 -10.80 7.55
N LEU A 361 -5.50 -9.95 7.71
CA LEU A 361 -5.36 -8.61 8.31
C LEU A 361 -4.72 -8.65 9.71
N ILE A 362 -4.75 -9.80 10.39
CA ILE A 362 -4.12 -10.03 11.70
C ILE A 362 -2.58 -10.14 11.58
N HIS A 363 -2.05 -10.41 10.38
CA HIS A 363 -0.60 -10.59 10.16
C HIS A 363 0.06 -9.36 9.52
N ILE A 364 -0.71 -8.33 9.25
CA ILE A 364 -0.23 -7.05 8.76
C ILE A 364 -0.24 -6.03 9.89
#